data_dca725af006b41c7aefe2a64dd5da5d5
#
_entry.id   dca725af006b41c7aefe2a64dd5da5d5
#
_cell.length_a   1.000
_cell.length_b   1.000
_cell.length_c   1.000
_cell.angle_alpha   90.00
_cell.angle_beta   90.00
_cell.angle_gamma   90.00
#
_symmetry.space_group_name_H-M   'P 1'
#
loop_
_entity.id
_entity.type
_entity.pdbx_description
1 polymer ?
#
loop_
_entity_poly.entity_id
_entity_poly.type
_entity_poly.pdbx_seq_one_letter_code
_entity_poly.pdbx_strand_id
1 'polypeptide(L)'
;MEKTSASVYIKKGQGRALKAGGLWIYDNEIDRTEGEFENGDMVNVFDFDGYPLGCGFINPRSTITIRMMSRKPHTVVDEDFIEMRVRNAWEYRKSTVDTGSCRLVFGETDFLPGIVIDKFSDVLVVESLALGIDRWKPVILEKLKKVLAEDGISIRGVYERSDARVRLQEGMERFKGFIGDSFDTKVEIVENGVRYMVDVQDGQKTGFFLDQKYNRLAIQRLCKGKRVLDCFTHTGSFALNAGIAGASEVLGVDASELGVAQAAENAALNGLSDRVRFVAADVFDLLPELERQGEKFDVVILDPPAFTKSRNSVKNAVKGYREINLRGMKLVKDGGYLATCSCSHFMTPELFAKTIREAAGNVHKRLRQVEYRTQAADHPILWGDSESSYLKFFIFQVCDEK
;
A
#
# COMPACT_ATOMS: atom_id res chain seq x y z
N MET A 1 4.98 3.31 -43.08
CA MET A 1 6.29 3.79 -42.56
C MET A 1 6.28 3.45 -41.09
N GLU A 2 7.08 2.49 -40.66
CA GLU A 2 7.34 2.28 -39.24
C GLU A 2 7.89 3.58 -38.66
N LYS A 3 7.17 4.20 -37.70
CA LYS A 3 7.66 5.36 -36.99
C LYS A 3 8.90 4.87 -36.22
N THR A 4 10.09 5.28 -36.66
CA THR A 4 11.33 4.99 -35.92
C THR A 4 11.14 5.56 -34.52
N SER A 5 11.10 4.70 -33.52
CA SER A 5 10.90 5.16 -32.15
C SER A 5 12.07 6.08 -31.77
N ALA A 6 11.75 7.24 -31.18
CA ALA A 6 12.74 8.20 -30.74
C ALA A 6 13.73 7.58 -29.75
N SER A 7 14.93 8.12 -29.69
CA SER A 7 16.00 7.67 -28.83
C SER A 7 16.35 8.73 -27.79
N VAL A 8 16.55 8.30 -26.55
CA VAL A 8 16.94 9.17 -25.44
C VAL A 8 18.28 8.69 -24.88
N TYR A 9 19.21 9.62 -24.71
CA TYR A 9 20.53 9.37 -24.16
C TYR A 9 20.64 10.00 -22.77
N ILE A 10 21.12 9.22 -21.80
CA ILE A 10 21.35 9.72 -20.44
C ILE A 10 22.78 10.27 -20.28
N LYS A 11 22.92 11.24 -19.39
CA LYS A 11 24.21 11.89 -19.11
C LYS A 11 25.26 10.91 -18.59
N LYS A 12 26.52 11.20 -18.88
CA LYS A 12 27.65 10.47 -18.31
C LYS A 12 27.61 10.46 -16.78
N GLY A 13 27.73 9.27 -16.21
CA GLY A 13 27.67 9.08 -14.74
C GLY A 13 26.26 8.99 -14.15
N GLN A 14 25.22 9.20 -14.96
CA GLN A 14 23.82 8.98 -14.58
C GLN A 14 23.36 7.54 -14.90
N GLY A 15 22.10 7.21 -14.57
CA GLY A 15 21.54 5.88 -14.81
C GLY A 15 22.05 4.80 -13.85
N ARG A 16 22.65 5.15 -12.72
CA ARG A 16 23.09 4.16 -11.72
C ARG A 16 21.91 3.43 -11.12
N ALA A 17 20.81 4.14 -10.79
CA ALA A 17 19.59 3.57 -10.30
C ALA A 17 18.99 2.59 -11.32
N LEU A 18 18.96 2.98 -12.61
CA LEU A 18 18.48 2.12 -13.69
C LEU A 18 19.32 0.85 -13.83
N LYS A 19 20.66 0.96 -13.79
CA LYS A 19 21.56 -0.20 -13.85
C LYS A 19 21.42 -1.11 -12.62
N ALA A 20 21.05 -0.56 -11.47
CA ALA A 20 20.78 -1.31 -10.25
C ALA A 20 19.40 -1.98 -10.21
N GLY A 21 18.52 -1.72 -11.18
CA GLY A 21 17.19 -2.32 -11.26
C GLY A 21 16.01 -1.33 -11.18
N GLY A 22 16.29 -0.05 -10.96
CA GLY A 22 15.30 1.01 -10.98
C GLY A 22 14.64 1.15 -12.35
N LEU A 23 13.45 1.77 -12.37
CA LEU A 23 12.63 1.88 -13.59
C LEU A 23 12.33 3.33 -13.97
N TRP A 24 12.92 4.31 -13.27
CA TRP A 24 12.68 5.72 -13.50
C TRP A 24 13.94 6.45 -13.99
N ILE A 25 13.73 7.34 -14.95
CA ILE A 25 14.75 8.30 -15.40
C ILE A 25 14.18 9.69 -15.22
N TYR A 26 14.90 10.51 -14.47
CA TYR A 26 14.50 11.88 -14.16
C TYR A 26 14.95 12.84 -15.26
N ASP A 27 14.29 14.00 -15.33
CA ASP A 27 14.59 15.08 -16.28
C ASP A 27 16.05 15.51 -16.28
N ASN A 28 16.64 15.62 -15.10
CA ASN A 28 18.04 16.02 -14.92
C ASN A 28 19.07 14.96 -15.34
N GLU A 29 18.64 13.71 -15.57
CA GLU A 29 19.50 12.61 -16.05
C GLU A 29 19.64 12.56 -17.57
N ILE A 30 18.73 13.21 -18.31
CA ILE A 30 18.68 13.17 -19.78
C ILE A 30 19.71 14.17 -20.35
N ASP A 31 20.53 13.69 -21.30
CA ASP A 31 21.48 14.49 -22.06
C ASP A 31 20.84 15.06 -23.33
N ARG A 32 20.32 14.18 -24.19
CA ARG A 32 19.68 14.55 -25.45
C ARG A 32 18.64 13.53 -25.89
N THR A 33 17.80 14.00 -26.80
CA THR A 33 16.81 13.16 -27.50
C THR A 33 17.03 13.26 -29.00
N GLU A 34 16.83 12.15 -29.73
CA GLU A 34 16.92 12.05 -31.18
C GLU A 34 15.62 11.45 -31.74
N GLY A 35 15.12 12.00 -32.84
CA GLY A 35 13.84 11.65 -33.42
C GLY A 35 12.66 12.43 -32.82
N GLU A 36 11.48 12.23 -33.36
CA GLU A 36 10.24 12.89 -32.93
C GLU A 36 9.42 11.97 -32.05
N PHE A 37 8.79 12.51 -31.02
CA PHE A 37 7.87 11.81 -30.14
C PHE A 37 6.78 12.76 -29.63
N GLU A 38 5.68 12.18 -29.22
CA GLU A 38 4.64 12.83 -28.42
C GLU A 38 4.74 12.37 -26.94
N ASN A 39 4.24 13.20 -26.04
CA ASN A 39 4.19 12.82 -24.62
C ASN A 39 3.39 11.54 -24.44
N GLY A 40 3.99 10.56 -23.77
CA GLY A 40 3.40 9.22 -23.57
C GLY A 40 3.81 8.17 -24.61
N ASP A 41 4.60 8.54 -25.62
CA ASP A 41 5.10 7.58 -26.61
C ASP A 41 6.21 6.69 -26.02
N MET A 42 6.43 5.55 -26.66
CA MET A 42 7.57 4.68 -26.39
C MET A 42 8.83 5.22 -27.02
N VAL A 43 9.91 5.25 -26.22
CA VAL A 43 11.26 5.64 -26.68
C VAL A 43 12.28 4.57 -26.30
N ASN A 44 13.35 4.46 -27.11
CA ASN A 44 14.53 3.67 -26.74
C ASN A 44 15.46 4.50 -25.87
N VAL A 45 16.05 3.87 -24.87
CA VAL A 45 16.95 4.52 -23.91
C VAL A 45 18.36 3.97 -24.04
N PHE A 46 19.31 4.88 -24.12
CA PHE A 46 20.75 4.59 -24.24
C PHE A 46 21.53 5.32 -23.13
N ASP A 47 22.68 4.75 -22.77
CA ASP A 47 23.62 5.50 -21.95
C ASP A 47 24.41 6.52 -22.80
N PHE A 48 25.31 7.27 -22.17
CA PHE A 48 26.07 8.33 -22.83
C PHE A 48 26.99 7.83 -23.98
N ASP A 49 27.37 6.57 -23.97
CA ASP A 49 28.20 5.92 -24.99
C ASP A 49 27.37 5.21 -26.06
N GLY A 50 26.03 5.28 -25.99
CA GLY A 50 25.12 4.62 -26.91
C GLY A 50 24.86 3.16 -26.57
N TYR A 51 25.22 2.69 -25.39
CA TYR A 51 24.84 1.36 -24.91
C TYR A 51 23.35 1.29 -24.62
N PRO A 52 22.58 0.34 -25.19
CA PRO A 52 21.13 0.26 -25.03
C PRO A 52 20.78 -0.18 -23.61
N LEU A 53 19.91 0.58 -22.93
CA LEU A 53 19.42 0.33 -21.58
C LEU A 53 18.01 -0.26 -21.56
N GLY A 54 17.25 -0.14 -22.66
CA GLY A 54 15.90 -0.63 -22.80
C GLY A 54 14.95 0.36 -23.45
N CYS A 55 13.66 0.29 -23.15
CA CYS A 55 12.64 1.18 -23.67
C CYS A 55 11.59 1.51 -22.61
N GLY A 56 10.91 2.65 -22.75
CA GLY A 56 9.89 3.11 -21.80
C GLY A 56 9.05 4.26 -22.35
N PHE A 57 8.02 4.63 -21.60
CA PHE A 57 7.19 5.80 -21.93
C PHE A 57 7.91 7.09 -21.54
N ILE A 58 7.89 8.07 -22.44
CA ILE A 58 8.44 9.41 -22.20
C ILE A 58 7.33 10.42 -21.93
N ASN A 59 7.53 11.25 -20.92
CA ASN A 59 6.71 12.43 -20.65
C ASN A 59 7.56 13.56 -20.05
N PRO A 60 8.05 14.53 -20.87
CA PRO A 60 8.85 15.65 -20.41
C PRO A 60 8.13 16.64 -19.47
N ARG A 61 6.80 16.52 -19.29
CA ARG A 61 6.08 17.30 -18.27
C ARG A 61 6.29 16.77 -16.87
N SER A 62 6.65 15.50 -16.76
CA SER A 62 6.87 14.81 -15.47
C SER A 62 8.32 14.92 -15.06
N THR A 63 8.59 15.10 -13.77
CA THR A 63 9.94 14.99 -13.20
C THR A 63 10.51 13.57 -13.42
N ILE A 64 9.66 12.53 -13.36
CA ILE A 64 10.01 11.18 -13.81
C ILE A 64 9.73 11.14 -15.32
N THR A 65 10.69 11.58 -16.10
CA THR A 65 10.50 11.81 -17.54
C THR A 65 10.35 10.52 -18.31
N ILE A 66 11.04 9.44 -17.91
CA ILE A 66 10.87 8.12 -18.54
C ILE A 66 10.56 7.07 -17.48
N ARG A 67 9.52 6.27 -17.75
CA ARG A 67 9.17 5.07 -17.00
C ARG A 67 9.45 3.85 -17.87
N MET A 68 10.43 3.04 -17.45
CA MET A 68 10.90 1.90 -18.22
C MET A 68 9.85 0.77 -18.26
N MET A 69 9.51 0.34 -19.46
CA MET A 69 8.63 -0.82 -19.70
C MET A 69 9.44 -2.11 -19.86
N SER A 70 10.64 -2.00 -20.43
CA SER A 70 11.53 -3.15 -20.60
C SER A 70 12.99 -2.71 -20.53
N ARG A 71 13.83 -3.54 -19.94
CA ARG A 71 15.30 -3.40 -19.97
C ARG A 71 15.92 -4.09 -21.19
N LYS A 72 15.11 -4.75 -22.00
CA LYS A 72 15.55 -5.30 -23.29
C LYS A 72 15.38 -4.21 -24.36
N PRO A 73 16.44 -3.88 -25.10
CA PRO A 73 16.35 -2.92 -26.20
C PRO A 73 15.41 -3.46 -27.28
N HIS A 74 14.77 -2.53 -28.00
CA HIS A 74 13.87 -2.84 -29.12
C HIS A 74 12.68 -3.76 -28.75
N THR A 75 12.26 -3.80 -27.48
CA THR A 75 11.04 -4.50 -27.09
C THR A 75 9.84 -3.81 -27.75
N VAL A 76 9.05 -4.57 -28.48
CA VAL A 76 7.75 -4.12 -28.98
C VAL A 76 6.76 -4.20 -27.84
N VAL A 77 6.16 -3.07 -27.47
CA VAL A 77 5.06 -3.02 -26.52
C VAL A 77 3.76 -3.02 -27.32
N ASP A 78 3.13 -4.18 -27.38
CA ASP A 78 1.87 -4.44 -28.05
C ASP A 78 0.87 -5.10 -27.09
N GLU A 79 -0.27 -5.51 -27.59
CA GLU A 79 -1.30 -6.17 -26.78
C GLU A 79 -0.83 -7.50 -26.16
N ASP A 80 -0.04 -8.28 -26.89
CA ASP A 80 0.50 -9.55 -26.42
C ASP A 80 1.52 -9.33 -25.30
N PHE A 81 2.35 -8.28 -25.41
CA PHE A 81 3.24 -7.87 -24.33
C PHE A 81 2.46 -7.47 -23.07
N ILE A 82 1.39 -6.71 -23.23
CA ILE A 82 0.53 -6.32 -22.10
C ILE A 82 -0.17 -7.55 -21.49
N GLU A 83 -0.71 -8.45 -22.32
CA GLU A 83 -1.32 -9.69 -21.83
C GLU A 83 -0.33 -10.53 -21.04
N MET A 84 0.90 -10.68 -21.53
CA MET A 84 1.96 -11.37 -20.80
C MET A 84 2.22 -10.72 -19.43
N ARG A 85 2.28 -9.38 -19.35
CA ARG A 85 2.53 -8.66 -18.08
C ARG A 85 1.42 -8.88 -17.08
N VAL A 86 0.16 -8.72 -17.47
CA VAL A 86 -0.99 -8.92 -16.56
C VAL A 86 -1.13 -10.39 -16.15
N ARG A 87 -0.84 -11.33 -17.05
CA ARG A 87 -0.82 -12.77 -16.76
C ARG A 87 0.25 -13.11 -15.72
N ASN A 88 1.47 -12.61 -15.88
CA ASN A 88 2.55 -12.81 -14.91
C ASN A 88 2.20 -12.23 -13.54
N ALA A 89 1.59 -11.04 -13.51
CA ALA A 89 1.12 -10.43 -12.27
C ALA A 89 0.05 -11.29 -11.58
N TRP A 90 -0.92 -11.83 -12.34
CA TRP A 90 -1.95 -12.73 -11.81
C TRP A 90 -1.37 -14.06 -11.31
N GLU A 91 -0.51 -14.73 -12.08
CA GLU A 91 0.14 -15.97 -11.66
C GLU A 91 0.96 -15.80 -10.36
N TYR A 92 1.63 -14.67 -10.23
CA TYR A 92 2.32 -14.32 -9.00
C TYR A 92 1.36 -14.23 -7.81
N ARG A 93 0.19 -13.56 -7.95
CA ARG A 93 -0.81 -13.47 -6.88
C ARG A 93 -1.37 -14.82 -6.51
N LYS A 94 -1.71 -15.65 -7.49
CA LYS A 94 -2.20 -17.02 -7.23
C LYS A 94 -1.24 -17.84 -6.37
N SER A 95 0.07 -17.64 -6.57
CA SER A 95 1.10 -18.41 -5.84
C SER A 95 1.46 -17.83 -4.47
N THR A 96 1.13 -16.56 -4.18
CA THR A 96 1.69 -15.87 -3.01
C THR A 96 0.65 -15.35 -2.02
N VAL A 97 -0.59 -15.13 -2.45
CA VAL A 97 -1.64 -14.55 -1.59
C VAL A 97 -3.00 -15.22 -1.82
N ASP A 98 -3.89 -15.02 -0.87
CA ASP A 98 -5.32 -15.24 -1.08
C ASP A 98 -5.84 -14.17 -2.06
N THR A 99 -6.45 -14.63 -3.18
CA THR A 99 -6.87 -13.81 -4.31
C THR A 99 -8.33 -13.37 -4.26
N GLY A 100 -9.07 -13.68 -3.19
CA GLY A 100 -10.45 -13.22 -3.00
C GLY A 100 -10.58 -11.71 -3.14
N SER A 101 -9.67 -10.98 -2.47
CA SER A 101 -9.45 -9.55 -2.65
C SER A 101 -7.96 -9.27 -2.51
N CYS A 102 -7.32 -8.67 -3.52
CA CYS A 102 -5.88 -8.45 -3.54
C CYS A 102 -5.52 -7.35 -4.55
N ARG A 103 -4.34 -6.79 -4.43
CA ARG A 103 -3.73 -5.95 -5.48
C ARG A 103 -3.26 -6.82 -6.63
N LEU A 104 -3.89 -6.69 -7.78
CA LEU A 104 -3.56 -7.47 -9.00
C LEU A 104 -2.35 -6.92 -9.73
N VAL A 105 -2.24 -5.58 -9.80
CA VAL A 105 -1.12 -4.89 -10.44
C VAL A 105 -0.61 -3.80 -9.51
N PHE A 106 0.68 -3.80 -9.26
CA PHE A 106 1.36 -2.81 -8.42
C PHE A 106 2.48 -2.09 -9.18
N GLY A 107 2.10 -1.35 -10.21
CA GLY A 107 2.98 -0.42 -10.93
C GLY A 107 4.30 -1.03 -11.37
N GLU A 108 5.35 -0.41 -10.93
CA GLU A 108 6.73 -0.74 -11.27
C GLU A 108 7.11 -2.17 -10.88
N THR A 109 6.57 -2.69 -9.79
CA THR A 109 6.91 -4.04 -9.30
C THR A 109 6.33 -5.16 -10.15
N ASP A 110 5.28 -4.86 -10.93
CA ASP A 110 4.72 -5.75 -11.95
C ASP A 110 5.15 -5.35 -13.38
N PHE A 111 6.08 -4.41 -13.48
CA PHE A 111 6.61 -3.90 -14.75
C PHE A 111 5.54 -3.27 -15.66
N LEU A 112 4.53 -2.67 -15.04
CA LEU A 112 3.49 -1.83 -15.63
C LEU A 112 3.49 -0.47 -14.91
N PRO A 113 4.53 0.36 -15.10
CA PRO A 113 4.81 1.50 -14.25
C PRO A 113 3.70 2.55 -14.28
N GLY A 114 3.29 2.99 -13.10
CA GLY A 114 2.32 4.06 -12.94
C GLY A 114 0.85 3.62 -12.98
N ILE A 115 0.54 2.31 -13.00
CA ILE A 115 -0.83 1.81 -12.85
C ILE A 115 -0.94 0.88 -11.65
N VAL A 116 -2.02 1.02 -10.89
CA VAL A 116 -2.39 0.14 -9.78
C VAL A 116 -3.78 -0.42 -10.06
N ILE A 117 -3.97 -1.72 -9.85
CA ILE A 117 -5.28 -2.36 -10.00
C ILE A 117 -5.51 -3.25 -8.79
N ASP A 118 -6.55 -2.93 -8.02
CA ASP A 118 -7.02 -3.72 -6.90
C ASP A 118 -8.29 -4.48 -7.27
N LYS A 119 -8.39 -5.72 -6.81
CA LYS A 119 -9.58 -6.56 -6.92
C LYS A 119 -10.25 -6.64 -5.54
N PHE A 120 -11.50 -6.25 -5.47
CA PHE A 120 -12.38 -6.43 -4.32
C PHE A 120 -13.50 -7.38 -4.73
N SER A 121 -13.43 -8.65 -4.33
CA SER A 121 -14.37 -9.69 -4.76
C SER A 121 -14.47 -9.78 -6.30
N ASP A 122 -15.54 -9.29 -6.88
CA ASP A 122 -15.85 -9.29 -8.33
C ASP A 122 -15.72 -7.90 -9.00
N VAL A 123 -15.14 -6.92 -8.30
CA VAL A 123 -14.94 -5.55 -8.78
C VAL A 123 -13.45 -5.22 -8.90
N LEU A 124 -13.08 -4.53 -9.96
CA LEU A 124 -11.74 -3.95 -10.11
C LEU A 124 -11.78 -2.45 -9.79
N VAL A 125 -10.76 -1.98 -9.07
CA VAL A 125 -10.50 -0.56 -8.89
C VAL A 125 -9.14 -0.24 -9.50
N VAL A 126 -9.12 0.71 -10.43
CA VAL A 126 -7.91 1.12 -11.15
C VAL A 126 -7.51 2.53 -10.78
N GLU A 127 -6.21 2.73 -10.55
CA GLU A 127 -5.58 4.04 -10.43
C GLU A 127 -4.45 4.13 -11.47
N SER A 128 -4.53 5.11 -12.37
CA SER A 128 -3.52 5.35 -13.40
C SER A 128 -2.89 6.72 -13.18
N LEU A 129 -1.57 6.74 -12.98
CA LEU A 129 -0.82 7.91 -12.51
C LEU A 129 0.18 8.47 -13.52
N ALA A 130 0.42 7.78 -14.64
CA ALA A 130 1.37 8.20 -15.65
C ALA A 130 0.76 8.17 -17.05
N LEU A 131 1.10 9.17 -17.88
CA LEU A 131 0.45 9.40 -19.17
C LEU A 131 0.60 8.23 -20.14
N GLY A 132 1.80 7.64 -20.23
CA GLY A 132 2.04 6.54 -21.17
C GLY A 132 1.19 5.33 -20.87
N ILE A 133 1.15 4.90 -19.58
CA ILE A 133 0.34 3.74 -19.18
C ILE A 133 -1.16 4.05 -19.18
N ASP A 134 -1.56 5.29 -19.00
CA ASP A 134 -2.97 5.71 -19.06
C ASP A 134 -3.56 5.46 -20.45
N ARG A 135 -2.77 5.64 -21.51
CA ARG A 135 -3.16 5.31 -22.89
C ARG A 135 -3.38 3.80 -23.08
N TRP A 136 -2.64 2.96 -22.35
CA TRP A 136 -2.75 1.51 -22.40
C TRP A 136 -3.78 0.94 -21.42
N LYS A 137 -4.33 1.76 -20.52
CA LYS A 137 -5.31 1.33 -19.50
C LYS A 137 -6.48 0.52 -20.09
N PRO A 138 -7.13 0.89 -21.21
CA PRO A 138 -8.21 0.09 -21.78
C PRO A 138 -7.77 -1.32 -22.16
N VAL A 139 -6.61 -1.45 -22.82
CA VAL A 139 -6.04 -2.75 -23.21
C VAL A 139 -5.65 -3.57 -21.97
N ILE A 140 -5.02 -2.94 -20.97
CA ILE A 140 -4.65 -3.60 -19.72
C ILE A 140 -5.89 -4.20 -19.04
N LEU A 141 -6.97 -3.43 -18.92
CA LEU A 141 -8.21 -3.89 -18.30
C LEU A 141 -8.89 -5.01 -19.11
N GLU A 142 -8.88 -4.93 -20.43
CA GLU A 142 -9.40 -5.98 -21.31
C GLU A 142 -8.63 -7.28 -21.13
N LYS A 143 -7.29 -7.23 -21.26
CA LYS A 143 -6.42 -8.41 -21.10
C LYS A 143 -6.50 -9.00 -19.69
N LEU A 144 -6.58 -8.15 -18.67
CA LEU A 144 -6.73 -8.61 -17.29
C LEU A 144 -8.05 -9.34 -17.08
N LYS A 145 -9.17 -8.79 -17.55
CA LYS A 145 -10.48 -9.48 -17.49
C LYS A 145 -10.45 -10.82 -18.22
N LYS A 146 -9.81 -10.89 -19.40
CA LYS A 146 -9.63 -12.13 -20.16
C LYS A 146 -8.86 -13.16 -19.33
N VAL A 147 -7.71 -12.78 -18.77
CA VAL A 147 -6.85 -13.67 -17.95
C VAL A 147 -7.59 -14.17 -16.70
N LEU A 148 -8.35 -13.31 -16.04
CA LEU A 148 -9.17 -13.71 -14.88
C LEU A 148 -10.29 -14.67 -15.26
N ALA A 149 -10.93 -14.47 -16.42
CA ALA A 149 -12.00 -15.33 -16.93
C ALA A 149 -11.51 -16.75 -17.26
N GLU A 150 -10.26 -16.92 -17.67
CA GLU A 150 -9.64 -18.24 -17.90
C GLU A 150 -9.62 -19.08 -16.59
N ASP A 151 -9.50 -18.44 -15.44
CA ASP A 151 -9.58 -19.07 -14.12
C ASP A 151 -11.01 -19.04 -13.51
N GLY A 152 -12.03 -18.74 -14.32
CA GLY A 152 -13.44 -18.74 -13.92
C GLY A 152 -13.86 -17.52 -13.09
N ILE A 153 -13.03 -16.46 -13.05
CA ILE A 153 -13.34 -15.24 -12.29
C ILE A 153 -14.04 -14.23 -13.21
N SER A 154 -15.30 -13.92 -12.88
CA SER A 154 -16.08 -12.90 -13.59
C SER A 154 -15.98 -11.57 -12.85
N ILE A 155 -15.70 -10.51 -13.58
CA ILE A 155 -15.64 -9.14 -13.07
C ILE A 155 -16.91 -8.40 -13.50
N ARG A 156 -17.74 -8.01 -12.51
CA ARG A 156 -19.02 -7.30 -12.77
C ARG A 156 -18.83 -5.82 -13.10
N GLY A 157 -17.72 -5.21 -12.68
CA GLY A 157 -17.51 -3.80 -12.95
C GLY A 157 -16.09 -3.30 -12.64
N VAL A 158 -15.80 -2.11 -13.18
CA VAL A 158 -14.53 -1.41 -12.96
C VAL A 158 -14.80 0.02 -12.51
N TYR A 159 -14.17 0.43 -11.42
CA TYR A 159 -14.21 1.80 -10.94
C TYR A 159 -12.82 2.44 -11.02
N GLU A 160 -12.71 3.64 -11.54
CA GLU A 160 -11.44 4.37 -11.64
C GLU A 160 -11.30 5.37 -10.49
N ARG A 161 -10.15 5.33 -9.81
CA ARG A 161 -9.74 6.23 -8.72
C ARG A 161 -8.46 6.97 -9.11
N SER A 162 -8.44 7.54 -10.31
CA SER A 162 -7.32 8.34 -10.84
C SER A 162 -7.45 9.82 -10.48
N ASP A 163 -7.79 10.11 -9.22
CA ASP A 163 -8.02 11.46 -8.70
C ASP A 163 -6.83 12.05 -7.92
N ALA A 164 -5.67 11.39 -7.95
CA ALA A 164 -4.44 11.87 -7.33
C ALA A 164 -3.87 13.11 -8.04
N ARG A 165 -3.31 14.05 -7.25
CA ARG A 165 -2.74 15.32 -7.77
C ARG A 165 -1.57 15.12 -8.73
N VAL A 166 -0.85 14.01 -8.63
CA VAL A 166 0.28 13.70 -9.51
C VAL A 166 -0.13 13.65 -10.99
N ARG A 167 -1.37 13.29 -11.31
CA ARG A 167 -1.87 13.31 -12.70
C ARG A 167 -1.76 14.70 -13.36
N LEU A 168 -1.96 15.76 -12.60
CA LEU A 168 -1.81 17.14 -13.11
C LEU A 168 -0.35 17.43 -13.52
N GLN A 169 0.62 16.86 -12.81
CA GLN A 169 2.04 16.96 -13.17
C GLN A 169 2.39 16.17 -14.42
N GLU A 170 1.66 15.08 -14.68
CA GLU A 170 1.76 14.31 -15.92
C GLU A 170 1.01 14.95 -17.12
N GLY A 171 0.31 16.07 -16.89
CA GLY A 171 -0.50 16.76 -17.91
C GLY A 171 -1.84 16.09 -18.17
N MET A 172 -2.33 15.29 -17.23
CA MET A 172 -3.62 14.60 -17.28
C MET A 172 -4.63 15.21 -16.31
N GLU A 173 -5.90 15.14 -16.65
CA GLU A 173 -6.98 15.50 -15.72
C GLU A 173 -7.15 14.42 -14.64
N ARG A 174 -7.65 14.86 -13.49
CA ARG A 174 -8.07 13.94 -12.43
C ARG A 174 -9.40 13.31 -12.83
N PHE A 175 -9.53 12.00 -12.59
CA PHE A 175 -10.75 11.26 -12.91
C PHE A 175 -11.16 10.33 -11.78
N LYS A 176 -12.46 10.28 -11.49
CA LYS A 176 -13.08 9.33 -10.57
C LYS A 176 -14.44 8.94 -11.15
N GLY A 177 -14.68 7.65 -11.37
CA GLY A 177 -15.94 7.19 -11.97
C GLY A 177 -15.90 5.75 -12.48
N PHE A 178 -17.02 5.34 -13.07
CA PHE A 178 -17.16 4.01 -13.66
C PHE A 178 -16.45 3.92 -15.03
N ILE A 179 -15.85 2.78 -15.30
CA ILE A 179 -15.41 2.39 -16.64
C ILE A 179 -16.41 1.35 -17.16
N GLY A 180 -17.27 1.75 -18.08
CA GLY A 180 -18.43 0.97 -18.54
C GLY A 180 -19.66 1.22 -17.70
N ASP A 181 -20.46 0.18 -17.46
CA ASP A 181 -21.73 0.29 -16.74
C ASP A 181 -21.54 0.57 -15.25
N SER A 182 -22.51 1.30 -14.66
CA SER A 182 -22.54 1.58 -13.23
C SER A 182 -22.98 0.34 -12.44
N PHE A 183 -22.47 0.23 -11.20
CA PHE A 183 -22.80 -0.85 -10.27
C PHE A 183 -22.85 -0.31 -8.82
N ASP A 184 -23.33 -1.11 -7.88
CA ASP A 184 -23.24 -0.76 -6.46
C ASP A 184 -21.78 -0.76 -6.00
N THR A 185 -21.30 0.40 -5.56
CA THR A 185 -19.92 0.65 -5.14
C THR A 185 -19.59 0.06 -3.77
N LYS A 186 -20.59 -0.35 -3.00
CA LYS A 186 -20.42 -1.10 -1.76
C LYS A 186 -20.23 -2.58 -2.07
N VAL A 187 -19.02 -3.09 -1.81
CA VAL A 187 -18.60 -4.45 -2.14
C VAL A 187 -18.28 -5.20 -0.87
N GLU A 188 -18.92 -6.34 -0.67
CA GLU A 188 -18.54 -7.23 0.43
C GLU A 188 -17.30 -8.02 0.05
N ILE A 189 -16.30 -8.01 0.94
CA ILE A 189 -15.10 -8.82 0.84
C ILE A 189 -14.93 -9.71 2.07
N VAL A 190 -14.18 -10.80 1.90
CA VAL A 190 -13.74 -11.65 3.01
C VAL A 190 -12.22 -11.64 3.05
N GLU A 191 -11.66 -11.33 4.21
CA GLU A 191 -10.22 -11.37 4.45
C GLU A 191 -9.94 -12.00 5.82
N ASN A 192 -9.10 -13.04 5.87
CA ASN A 192 -8.74 -13.74 7.11
C ASN A 192 -9.96 -14.25 7.91
N GLY A 193 -11.06 -14.60 7.23
CA GLY A 193 -12.31 -15.02 7.86
C GLY A 193 -13.19 -13.86 8.36
N VAL A 194 -12.81 -12.63 8.16
CA VAL A 194 -13.59 -11.43 8.50
C VAL A 194 -14.26 -10.87 7.25
N ARG A 195 -15.54 -10.54 7.37
CA ARG A 195 -16.34 -9.88 6.32
C ARG A 195 -16.24 -8.37 6.49
N TYR A 196 -16.02 -7.65 5.39
CA TYR A 196 -16.01 -6.18 5.36
C TYR A 196 -16.88 -5.67 4.24
N MET A 197 -17.61 -4.60 4.49
CA MET A 197 -18.21 -3.79 3.45
C MET A 197 -17.21 -2.71 3.04
N VAL A 198 -16.73 -2.78 1.81
CA VAL A 198 -15.76 -1.83 1.22
C VAL A 198 -16.51 -0.93 0.26
N ASP A 199 -16.32 0.38 0.39
CA ASP A 199 -16.84 1.36 -0.57
C ASP A 199 -15.71 1.73 -1.54
N VAL A 200 -15.78 1.24 -2.78
CA VAL A 200 -14.75 1.50 -3.80
C VAL A 200 -14.82 2.93 -4.34
N GLN A 201 -15.93 3.62 -4.14
CA GLN A 201 -16.09 5.02 -4.53
C GLN A 201 -15.53 5.97 -3.47
N ASP A 202 -15.95 5.85 -2.21
CA ASP A 202 -15.66 6.84 -1.18
C ASP A 202 -14.71 6.34 -0.07
N GLY A 203 -14.34 5.06 -0.11
CA GLY A 203 -13.34 4.48 0.79
C GLY A 203 -11.94 5.10 0.58
N GLN A 204 -11.08 4.96 1.58
CA GLN A 204 -9.71 5.45 1.51
C GLN A 204 -8.89 4.70 0.46
N LYS A 205 -7.95 5.36 -0.20
CA LYS A 205 -7.17 4.84 -1.34
C LYS A 205 -8.11 4.29 -2.42
N THR A 206 -8.00 3.02 -2.74
CA THR A 206 -8.85 2.29 -3.68
C THR A 206 -10.10 1.68 -3.04
N GLY A 207 -10.25 1.81 -1.70
CA GLY A 207 -11.38 1.28 -0.92
C GLY A 207 -10.97 0.65 0.40
N PHE A 208 -9.86 -0.11 0.44
CA PHE A 208 -9.37 -0.82 1.61
C PHE A 208 -7.85 -0.98 1.60
N PHE A 209 -7.23 -1.17 2.77
CA PHE A 209 -5.78 -1.35 2.92
C PHE A 209 -5.38 -2.83 2.79
N LEU A 210 -5.27 -3.33 1.56
CA LEU A 210 -4.93 -4.73 1.28
C LEU A 210 -3.51 -5.10 1.72
N ASP A 211 -2.60 -4.13 1.76
CA ASP A 211 -1.19 -4.30 2.15
C ASP A 211 -0.98 -4.83 3.58
N GLN A 212 -1.95 -4.62 4.48
CA GLN A 212 -1.93 -5.07 5.86
C GLN A 212 -2.57 -6.45 6.09
N LYS A 213 -3.08 -7.13 5.06
CA LYS A 213 -3.83 -8.40 5.13
C LYS A 213 -3.19 -9.40 6.10
N TYR A 214 -1.92 -9.73 5.89
CA TYR A 214 -1.23 -10.74 6.69
C TYR A 214 -0.67 -10.20 8.01
N ASN A 215 -0.56 -8.90 8.17
CA ASN A 215 -0.26 -8.28 9.46
C ASN A 215 -1.48 -8.37 10.38
N ARG A 216 -2.68 -8.16 9.84
CA ARG A 216 -3.95 -8.41 10.55
C ARG A 216 -4.09 -9.88 10.96
N LEU A 217 -3.76 -10.81 10.07
CA LEU A 217 -3.77 -12.24 10.40
C LEU A 217 -2.76 -12.58 11.51
N ALA A 218 -1.58 -11.96 11.50
CA ALA A 218 -0.52 -12.26 12.46
C ALA A 218 -0.90 -11.93 13.91
N ILE A 219 -1.77 -10.95 14.15
CA ILE A 219 -2.20 -10.62 15.52
C ILE A 219 -3.27 -11.57 16.06
N GLN A 220 -4.01 -12.29 15.21
CA GLN A 220 -5.10 -13.17 15.64
C GLN A 220 -4.67 -14.16 16.72
N ARG A 221 -3.51 -14.80 16.55
CA ARG A 221 -2.98 -15.78 17.52
C ARG A 221 -2.70 -15.22 18.91
N LEU A 222 -2.61 -13.89 19.06
CA LEU A 222 -2.32 -13.21 20.31
C LEU A 222 -3.58 -12.75 21.04
N CYS A 223 -4.78 -12.85 20.43
CA CYS A 223 -5.97 -12.16 20.87
C CYS A 223 -6.99 -13.03 21.65
N LYS A 224 -6.94 -14.37 21.53
CA LYS A 224 -7.94 -15.26 22.16
C LYS A 224 -8.04 -15.04 23.67
N GLY A 225 -9.24 -14.69 24.16
CA GLY A 225 -9.52 -14.41 25.57
C GLY A 225 -8.88 -13.13 26.11
N LYS A 226 -8.36 -12.25 25.24
CA LYS A 226 -7.60 -11.05 25.61
C LYS A 226 -8.41 -9.78 25.47
N ARG A 227 -8.05 -8.75 26.25
CA ARG A 227 -8.48 -7.35 26.04
C ARG A 227 -7.55 -6.69 25.05
N VAL A 228 -8.11 -6.13 23.98
CA VAL A 228 -7.35 -5.55 22.85
C VAL A 228 -7.71 -4.08 22.66
N LEU A 229 -6.70 -3.24 22.46
CA LEU A 229 -6.85 -1.85 22.03
C LEU A 229 -6.28 -1.72 20.60
N ASP A 230 -7.11 -1.25 19.65
CA ASP A 230 -6.74 -0.99 18.28
C ASP A 230 -6.83 0.50 17.97
N CYS A 231 -5.68 1.16 17.88
CA CYS A 231 -5.56 2.59 17.60
C CYS A 231 -5.38 2.84 16.11
N PHE A 232 -6.09 3.85 15.59
CA PHE A 232 -6.19 4.15 14.16
C PHE A 232 -6.91 3.02 13.41
N THR A 233 -8.00 2.56 14.01
CA THR A 233 -8.71 1.34 13.58
C THR A 233 -9.34 1.46 12.19
N HIS A 234 -9.51 2.68 11.65
CA HIS A 234 -10.15 2.98 10.37
C HIS A 234 -11.56 2.34 10.31
N THR A 235 -11.80 1.38 9.43
CA THR A 235 -13.07 0.62 9.33
C THR A 235 -13.08 -0.65 10.18
N GLY A 236 -12.25 -0.70 11.24
CA GLY A 236 -12.21 -1.78 12.22
C GLY A 236 -11.32 -2.96 11.85
N SER A 237 -10.40 -2.80 10.89
CA SER A 237 -9.75 -3.95 10.25
C SER A 237 -8.89 -4.80 11.20
N PHE A 238 -8.08 -4.23 12.07
CA PHE A 238 -7.35 -4.98 13.11
C PHE A 238 -8.27 -5.42 14.25
N ALA A 239 -9.17 -4.53 14.71
CA ALA A 239 -10.11 -4.83 15.78
C ALA A 239 -10.98 -6.06 15.47
N LEU A 240 -11.50 -6.15 14.24
CA LEU A 240 -12.33 -7.29 13.81
C LEU A 240 -11.53 -8.58 13.69
N ASN A 241 -10.26 -8.53 13.25
CA ASN A 241 -9.37 -9.67 13.28
C ASN A 241 -9.12 -10.16 14.73
N ALA A 242 -8.99 -9.24 15.69
CA ALA A 242 -8.90 -9.60 17.11
C ALA A 242 -10.22 -10.21 17.61
N GLY A 243 -11.37 -9.65 17.23
CA GLY A 243 -12.70 -10.14 17.60
C GLY A 243 -12.99 -11.54 17.10
N ILE A 244 -12.74 -11.82 15.79
CA ILE A 244 -12.95 -13.16 15.20
C ILE A 244 -12.02 -14.21 15.79
N ALA A 245 -10.84 -13.80 16.24
CA ALA A 245 -9.89 -14.66 16.95
C ALA A 245 -10.31 -15.00 18.39
N GLY A 246 -11.44 -14.46 18.86
CA GLY A 246 -12.00 -14.75 20.18
C GLY A 246 -11.44 -13.84 21.29
N ALA A 247 -11.07 -12.60 21.00
CA ALA A 247 -10.80 -11.61 22.03
C ALA A 247 -12.01 -11.47 22.96
N SER A 248 -11.76 -11.26 24.26
CA SER A 248 -12.84 -11.08 25.24
C SER A 248 -13.46 -9.68 25.15
N GLU A 249 -12.66 -8.69 24.82
CA GLU A 249 -13.08 -7.29 24.62
C GLU A 249 -12.12 -6.62 23.64
N VAL A 250 -12.65 -5.85 22.69
CA VAL A 250 -11.86 -5.03 21.76
C VAL A 250 -12.38 -3.61 21.77
N LEU A 251 -11.47 -2.65 21.95
CA LEU A 251 -11.74 -1.23 21.77
C LEU A 251 -10.99 -0.74 20.53
N GLY A 252 -11.71 -0.39 19.47
CA GLY A 252 -11.19 0.27 18.26
C GLY A 252 -11.35 1.78 18.36
N VAL A 253 -10.31 2.53 18.00
CA VAL A 253 -10.30 4.00 18.10
C VAL A 253 -9.84 4.60 16.78
N ASP A 254 -10.59 5.56 16.26
CA ASP A 254 -10.23 6.39 15.11
C ASP A 254 -10.75 7.81 15.28
N ALA A 255 -10.10 8.79 14.68
CA ALA A 255 -10.57 10.18 14.69
C ALA A 255 -11.76 10.40 13.73
N SER A 256 -12.00 9.50 12.77
CA SER A 256 -13.06 9.59 11.78
C SER A 256 -14.37 9.00 12.31
N GLU A 257 -15.36 9.83 12.56
CA GLU A 257 -16.72 9.37 12.92
C GLU A 257 -17.30 8.43 11.85
N LEU A 258 -17.09 8.74 10.57
CA LEU A 258 -17.53 7.89 9.46
C LEU A 258 -16.82 6.53 9.48
N GLY A 259 -15.50 6.52 9.72
CA GLY A 259 -14.72 5.28 9.83
C GLY A 259 -15.21 4.42 10.98
N VAL A 260 -15.47 5.02 12.14
CA VAL A 260 -16.02 4.35 13.35
C VAL A 260 -17.41 3.78 13.07
N ALA A 261 -18.28 4.53 12.39
CA ALA A 261 -19.61 4.04 12.01
C ALA A 261 -19.52 2.80 11.08
N GLN A 262 -18.68 2.86 10.06
CA GLN A 262 -18.42 1.71 9.17
C GLN A 262 -17.80 0.52 9.91
N ALA A 263 -16.90 0.77 10.88
CA ALA A 263 -16.32 -0.27 11.72
C ALA A 263 -17.39 -0.98 12.57
N ALA A 264 -18.35 -0.24 13.11
CA ALA A 264 -19.48 -0.80 13.86
C ALA A 264 -20.43 -1.63 12.95
N GLU A 265 -20.69 -1.17 11.72
CA GLU A 265 -21.43 -1.94 10.72
C GLU A 265 -20.71 -3.25 10.36
N ASN A 266 -19.38 -3.20 10.18
CA ASN A 266 -18.57 -4.38 9.94
C ASN A 266 -18.54 -5.33 11.15
N ALA A 267 -18.57 -4.82 12.38
CA ALA A 267 -18.69 -5.66 13.57
C ALA A 267 -20.04 -6.39 13.61
N ALA A 268 -21.14 -5.69 13.30
CA ALA A 268 -22.48 -6.30 13.20
C ALA A 268 -22.52 -7.37 12.10
N LEU A 269 -21.93 -7.10 10.92
CA LEU A 269 -21.83 -8.05 9.80
C LEU A 269 -21.14 -9.37 10.18
N ASN A 270 -20.25 -9.33 11.16
CA ASN A 270 -19.50 -10.48 11.68
C ASN A 270 -20.08 -11.05 12.98
N GLY A 271 -21.17 -10.51 13.52
CA GLY A 271 -21.74 -10.93 14.81
C GLY A 271 -20.83 -10.65 16.01
N LEU A 272 -20.04 -9.56 15.95
CA LEU A 272 -19.03 -9.21 16.96
C LEU A 272 -19.42 -8.01 17.83
N SER A 273 -20.61 -7.43 17.66
CA SER A 273 -21.05 -6.20 18.36
C SER A 273 -21.13 -6.33 19.88
N ASP A 274 -21.16 -7.55 20.41
CA ASP A 274 -21.17 -7.85 21.83
C ASP A 274 -19.80 -7.63 22.51
N ARG A 275 -18.71 -7.72 21.76
CA ARG A 275 -17.33 -7.70 22.27
C ARG A 275 -16.39 -6.72 21.59
N VAL A 276 -16.73 -6.22 20.39
CA VAL A 276 -15.95 -5.23 19.66
C VAL A 276 -16.72 -3.91 19.62
N ARG A 277 -16.19 -2.90 20.22
CA ARG A 277 -16.77 -1.55 20.24
C ARG A 277 -15.80 -0.54 19.66
N PHE A 278 -16.33 0.56 19.14
CA PHE A 278 -15.55 1.62 18.50
C PHE A 278 -15.87 2.98 19.10
N VAL A 279 -14.85 3.85 19.15
CA VAL A 279 -14.95 5.21 19.67
C VAL A 279 -14.28 6.17 18.70
N ALA A 280 -14.99 7.27 18.35
CA ALA A 280 -14.42 8.38 17.61
C ALA A 280 -13.65 9.29 18.57
N ALA A 281 -12.31 9.27 18.49
CA ALA A 281 -11.43 10.08 19.33
C ALA A 281 -10.05 10.26 18.70
N ASP A 282 -9.37 11.35 19.04
CA ASP A 282 -7.96 11.50 18.73
C ASP A 282 -7.13 10.57 19.63
N VAL A 283 -6.33 9.70 19.02
CA VAL A 283 -5.48 8.74 19.73
C VAL A 283 -4.47 9.44 20.64
N PHE A 284 -3.96 10.62 20.23
CA PHE A 284 -3.00 11.38 21.03
C PHE A 284 -3.62 11.92 22.32
N ASP A 285 -4.93 12.17 22.35
CA ASP A 285 -5.66 12.61 23.54
C ASP A 285 -6.16 11.42 24.36
N LEU A 286 -6.63 10.37 23.70
CA LEU A 286 -7.23 9.21 24.36
C LEU A 286 -6.21 8.34 25.10
N LEU A 287 -5.03 8.08 24.53
CA LEU A 287 -4.03 7.23 25.19
C LEU A 287 -3.60 7.77 26.57
N PRO A 288 -3.32 9.09 26.74
CA PRO A 288 -3.08 9.66 28.08
C PRO A 288 -4.28 9.55 29.03
N GLU A 289 -5.51 9.64 28.51
CA GLU A 289 -6.72 9.49 29.32
C GLU A 289 -6.87 8.07 29.86
N LEU A 290 -6.72 7.06 29.00
CA LEU A 290 -6.75 5.65 29.40
C LEU A 290 -5.64 5.33 30.42
N GLU A 291 -4.44 5.93 30.25
CA GLU A 291 -3.34 5.81 31.22
C GLU A 291 -3.74 6.37 32.60
N ARG A 292 -4.37 7.57 32.66
CA ARG A 292 -4.85 8.18 33.89
C ARG A 292 -5.95 7.38 34.60
N GLN A 293 -6.79 6.70 33.80
CA GLN A 293 -7.83 5.80 34.29
C GLN A 293 -7.28 4.45 34.79
N GLY A 294 -5.98 4.19 34.62
CA GLY A 294 -5.34 2.93 34.99
C GLY A 294 -5.69 1.75 34.07
N GLU A 295 -6.22 2.02 32.86
CA GLU A 295 -6.60 0.98 31.91
C GLU A 295 -5.38 0.19 31.44
N LYS A 296 -5.58 -1.13 31.26
CA LYS A 296 -4.56 -2.06 30.77
C LYS A 296 -5.16 -3.04 29.79
N PHE A 297 -4.38 -3.32 28.74
CA PHE A 297 -4.73 -4.24 27.67
C PHE A 297 -3.68 -5.35 27.54
N ASP A 298 -4.13 -6.52 27.12
CA ASP A 298 -3.23 -7.64 26.83
C ASP A 298 -2.51 -7.44 25.47
N VAL A 299 -3.20 -6.78 24.52
CA VAL A 299 -2.66 -6.44 23.19
C VAL A 299 -3.01 -4.99 22.87
N VAL A 300 -2.02 -4.21 22.44
CA VAL A 300 -2.20 -2.86 21.89
C VAL A 300 -1.69 -2.84 20.45
N ILE A 301 -2.49 -2.31 19.54
CA ILE A 301 -2.19 -2.20 18.10
C ILE A 301 -2.13 -0.73 17.76
N LEU A 302 -1.07 -0.32 17.06
CA LEU A 302 -0.82 1.05 16.62
C LEU A 302 -0.55 1.04 15.10
N ASP A 303 -1.57 1.38 14.30
CA ASP A 303 -1.48 1.50 12.84
C ASP A 303 -1.73 2.94 12.36
N PRO A 304 -0.87 3.89 12.72
CA PRO A 304 -1.09 5.30 12.41
C PRO A 304 -0.97 5.59 10.91
N PRO A 305 -1.60 6.67 10.44
CA PRO A 305 -1.34 7.18 9.10
C PRO A 305 0.13 7.59 8.96
N ALA A 306 0.57 7.78 7.71
CA ALA A 306 1.93 8.23 7.43
C ALA A 306 2.19 9.62 8.05
N PHE A 307 2.98 9.68 9.12
CA PHE A 307 3.33 10.95 9.79
C PHE A 307 4.33 11.80 8.99
N THR A 308 4.94 11.24 7.95
CA THR A 308 5.80 12.01 7.05
C THR A 308 5.60 11.60 5.60
N LYS A 309 5.56 12.62 4.73
CA LYS A 309 5.50 12.48 3.27
C LYS A 309 6.74 13.12 2.61
N SER A 310 7.70 13.62 3.40
CA SER A 310 8.90 14.29 2.89
C SER A 310 10.08 14.14 3.85
N ARG A 311 11.29 14.25 3.33
CA ARG A 311 12.52 14.23 4.16
C ARG A 311 12.53 15.33 5.23
N ASN A 312 11.96 16.49 4.95
CA ASN A 312 11.96 17.62 5.88
C ASN A 312 11.08 17.40 7.10
N SER A 313 10.05 16.54 7.03
CA SER A 313 9.12 16.26 8.12
C SER A 313 9.49 15.02 8.96
N VAL A 314 10.58 14.32 8.65
CA VAL A 314 11.01 13.10 9.36
C VAL A 314 11.21 13.33 10.87
N LYS A 315 11.83 14.45 11.27
CA LYS A 315 12.03 14.77 12.71
C LYS A 315 10.72 14.85 13.50
N ASN A 316 9.68 15.42 12.90
CA ASN A 316 8.36 15.51 13.52
C ASN A 316 7.68 14.13 13.56
N ALA A 317 7.82 13.36 12.48
CA ALA A 317 7.32 11.99 12.44
C ALA A 317 7.93 11.11 13.54
N VAL A 318 9.25 11.19 13.76
CA VAL A 318 9.95 10.48 14.85
C VAL A 318 9.35 10.83 16.21
N LYS A 319 9.01 12.11 16.45
CA LYS A 319 8.35 12.53 17.71
C LYS A 319 6.98 11.89 17.86
N GLY A 320 6.15 11.92 16.81
CA GLY A 320 4.82 11.32 16.81
C GLY A 320 4.86 9.80 17.03
N TYR A 321 5.70 9.08 16.28
CA TYR A 321 5.88 7.64 16.48
C TYR A 321 6.41 7.29 17.88
N ARG A 322 7.35 8.10 18.42
CA ARG A 322 7.85 7.90 19.79
C ARG A 322 6.72 8.04 20.79
N GLU A 323 5.93 9.10 20.70
CA GLU A 323 4.84 9.38 21.64
C GLU A 323 3.79 8.27 21.65
N ILE A 324 3.25 7.87 20.50
CA ILE A 324 2.22 6.83 20.47
C ILE A 324 2.76 5.47 20.96
N ASN A 325 4.01 5.12 20.62
CA ASN A 325 4.60 3.87 21.08
C ASN A 325 4.87 3.89 22.58
N LEU A 326 5.34 5.01 23.13
CA LEU A 326 5.52 5.22 24.55
C LEU A 326 4.20 5.04 25.30
N ARG A 327 3.13 5.72 24.86
CA ARG A 327 1.80 5.62 25.47
C ARG A 327 1.21 4.22 25.33
N GLY A 328 1.31 3.63 24.12
CA GLY A 328 0.86 2.26 23.88
C GLY A 328 1.52 1.27 24.85
N MET A 329 2.85 1.34 25.02
CA MET A 329 3.58 0.45 25.96
C MET A 329 3.13 0.59 27.41
N LYS A 330 2.77 1.81 27.85
CA LYS A 330 2.25 2.03 29.20
C LYS A 330 0.89 1.36 29.41
N LEU A 331 0.09 1.20 28.36
CA LEU A 331 -1.21 0.54 28.43
C LEU A 331 -1.11 -0.98 28.29
N VAL A 332 0.02 -1.53 27.85
CA VAL A 332 0.23 -2.99 27.79
C VAL A 332 0.49 -3.54 29.18
N LYS A 333 -0.19 -4.64 29.57
CA LYS A 333 0.11 -5.43 30.76
C LYS A 333 1.52 -6.02 30.70
N ASP A 334 2.16 -6.28 31.86
CA ASP A 334 3.41 -7.04 31.88
C ASP A 334 3.25 -8.39 31.18
N GLY A 335 4.12 -8.70 30.22
CA GLY A 335 4.05 -9.89 29.38
C GLY A 335 3.03 -9.82 28.23
N GLY A 336 2.29 -8.71 28.09
CA GLY A 336 1.38 -8.46 26.97
C GLY A 336 2.12 -8.08 25.68
N TYR A 337 1.36 -7.72 24.63
CA TYR A 337 1.91 -7.51 23.29
C TYR A 337 1.63 -6.11 22.74
N LEU A 338 2.60 -5.56 22.03
CA LEU A 338 2.47 -4.35 21.22
C LEU A 338 2.69 -4.73 19.76
N ALA A 339 1.68 -4.47 18.93
CA ALA A 339 1.83 -4.47 17.48
C ALA A 339 1.89 -3.01 17.00
N THR A 340 2.94 -2.63 16.27
CA THR A 340 3.13 -1.24 15.84
C THR A 340 3.68 -1.17 14.44
N CYS A 341 3.18 -0.23 13.64
CA CYS A 341 3.60 -0.08 12.26
C CYS A 341 3.86 1.36 11.82
N SER A 342 4.52 1.48 10.70
CA SER A 342 4.73 2.71 9.96
C SER A 342 4.66 2.43 8.46
N CYS A 343 3.74 3.11 7.78
CA CYS A 343 3.65 3.13 6.31
C CYS A 343 4.39 4.33 5.69
N SER A 344 5.12 5.12 6.48
CA SER A 344 5.89 6.27 5.97
C SER A 344 7.16 5.79 5.27
N HIS A 345 7.31 6.08 3.97
CA HIS A 345 8.49 5.73 3.18
C HIS A 345 9.79 6.29 3.81
N PHE A 346 9.80 7.56 4.24
CA PHE A 346 10.96 8.21 4.85
C PHE A 346 11.28 7.76 6.29
N MET A 347 10.43 6.95 6.90
CA MET A 347 10.70 6.27 8.16
C MET A 347 11.32 4.91 7.87
N THR A 348 12.65 4.85 7.73
CA THR A 348 13.34 3.59 7.44
C THR A 348 13.15 2.55 8.55
N PRO A 349 13.32 1.24 8.27
CA PRO A 349 13.22 0.20 9.30
C PRO A 349 14.12 0.46 10.51
N GLU A 350 15.37 0.89 10.28
CA GLU A 350 16.34 1.17 11.31
C GLU A 350 15.93 2.37 12.17
N LEU A 351 15.43 3.43 11.52
CA LEU A 351 14.96 4.64 12.21
C LEU A 351 13.72 4.33 13.05
N PHE A 352 12.78 3.54 12.52
CA PHE A 352 11.58 3.13 13.25
C PHE A 352 11.92 2.25 14.44
N ALA A 353 12.76 1.23 14.26
CA ALA A 353 13.24 0.37 15.34
C ALA A 353 14.00 1.17 16.43
N LYS A 354 14.84 2.14 16.04
CA LYS A 354 15.49 3.06 16.99
C LYS A 354 14.46 3.87 17.79
N THR A 355 13.45 4.42 17.11
CA THR A 355 12.39 5.23 17.74
C THR A 355 11.60 4.43 18.77
N ILE A 356 11.22 3.17 18.46
CA ILE A 356 10.52 2.28 19.39
C ILE A 356 11.40 1.93 20.60
N ARG A 357 12.68 1.62 20.36
CA ARG A 357 13.63 1.31 21.44
C ARG A 357 13.80 2.48 22.41
N GLU A 358 13.91 3.72 21.89
CA GLU A 358 13.96 4.93 22.71
C GLU A 358 12.68 5.13 23.52
N ALA A 359 11.50 4.89 22.90
CA ALA A 359 10.23 4.95 23.59
C ALA A 359 10.16 3.94 24.75
N ALA A 360 10.60 2.71 24.53
CA ALA A 360 10.64 1.66 25.57
C ALA A 360 11.55 2.03 26.76
N GLY A 361 12.75 2.57 26.47
CA GLY A 361 13.67 3.06 27.50
C GLY A 361 13.05 4.16 28.37
N ASN A 362 12.30 5.08 27.77
CA ASN A 362 11.65 6.19 28.48
C ASN A 362 10.52 5.73 29.43
N VAL A 363 9.99 4.53 29.27
CA VAL A 363 8.93 3.97 30.15
C VAL A 363 9.39 2.74 30.91
N HIS A 364 10.71 2.47 30.95
CA HIS A 364 11.32 1.36 31.68
C HIS A 364 10.73 -0.01 31.30
N LYS A 365 10.46 -0.21 29.99
CA LYS A 365 9.97 -1.47 29.44
C LYS A 365 11.06 -2.18 28.66
N ARG A 366 11.05 -3.51 28.72
CA ARG A 366 11.86 -4.39 27.89
C ARG A 366 11.01 -4.98 26.78
N LEU A 367 11.53 -5.00 25.56
CA LEU A 367 10.85 -5.52 24.38
C LEU A 367 11.51 -6.80 23.90
N ARG A 368 10.73 -7.86 23.74
CA ARG A 368 11.14 -9.06 23.02
C ARG A 368 10.47 -9.05 21.65
N GLN A 369 11.24 -8.94 20.58
CA GLN A 369 10.69 -8.99 19.25
C GLN A 369 10.14 -10.38 18.95
N VAL A 370 8.85 -10.43 18.60
CA VAL A 370 8.14 -11.65 18.21
C VAL A 370 8.19 -11.79 16.68
N GLU A 371 7.86 -10.70 15.97
CA GLU A 371 7.89 -10.66 14.50
C GLU A 371 8.34 -9.29 13.98
N TYR A 372 8.93 -9.32 12.79
CA TYR A 372 9.06 -8.18 11.90
C TYR A 372 8.47 -8.56 10.56
N ARG A 373 7.57 -7.75 10.03
CA ARG A 373 6.84 -7.97 8.79
C ARG A 373 6.82 -6.70 7.95
N THR A 374 6.54 -6.89 6.68
CA THR A 374 6.36 -5.80 5.69
C THR A 374 4.94 -5.85 5.12
N GLN A 375 4.72 -5.20 4.00
CA GLN A 375 3.47 -5.28 3.24
C GLN A 375 3.19 -6.71 2.75
N ALA A 376 1.91 -7.01 2.51
CA ALA A 376 1.50 -8.30 1.94
C ALA A 376 2.13 -8.52 0.55
N ALA A 377 2.32 -9.78 0.16
CA ALA A 377 3.05 -10.13 -1.06
C ALA A 377 2.38 -9.65 -2.35
N ASP A 378 1.08 -9.34 -2.34
CA ASP A 378 0.39 -8.68 -3.48
C ASP A 378 0.81 -7.22 -3.68
N HIS A 379 1.58 -6.65 -2.75
CA HIS A 379 2.33 -5.40 -2.86
C HIS A 379 3.84 -5.73 -2.92
N PRO A 380 4.34 -6.30 -4.03
CA PRO A 380 5.68 -6.85 -4.07
C PRO A 380 6.76 -5.81 -3.76
N ILE A 381 7.85 -6.28 -3.17
CA ILE A 381 9.07 -5.48 -2.99
C ILE A 381 10.05 -5.88 -4.08
N LEU A 382 10.34 -4.98 -4.98
CA LEU A 382 11.31 -5.19 -6.04
C LEU A 382 12.72 -4.91 -5.51
N TRP A 383 13.56 -5.94 -5.44
CA TRP A 383 14.95 -5.78 -5.04
C TRP A 383 15.72 -4.95 -6.09
N GLY A 384 16.34 -3.88 -5.63
CA GLY A 384 16.95 -2.88 -6.50
C GLY A 384 16.13 -1.59 -6.65
N ASP A 385 14.87 -1.60 -6.20
CA ASP A 385 14.02 -0.42 -6.09
C ASP A 385 13.60 -0.18 -4.63
N SER A 386 14.26 0.80 -3.98
CA SER A 386 13.99 1.14 -2.59
C SER A 386 12.59 1.75 -2.37
N GLU A 387 11.97 2.29 -3.42
CA GLU A 387 10.67 2.93 -3.34
C GLU A 387 9.53 1.92 -3.13
N SER A 388 9.74 0.66 -3.52
CA SER A 388 8.74 -0.41 -3.39
C SER A 388 8.54 -0.90 -1.95
N SER A 389 9.50 -0.65 -1.02
CA SER A 389 9.41 -1.07 0.39
C SER A 389 9.01 0.09 1.29
N TYR A 390 7.79 0.08 1.80
CA TYR A 390 7.27 1.22 2.58
C TYR A 390 6.64 0.85 3.93
N LEU A 391 6.19 -0.40 4.14
CA LEU A 391 5.52 -0.81 5.36
C LEU A 391 6.47 -1.54 6.31
N LYS A 392 6.50 -1.12 7.56
CA LYS A 392 7.21 -1.75 8.67
C LYS A 392 6.19 -2.08 9.74
N PHE A 393 6.11 -3.35 10.11
CA PHE A 393 5.22 -3.86 11.14
C PHE A 393 5.99 -4.72 12.12
N PHE A 394 5.97 -4.34 13.41
CA PHE A 394 6.60 -5.10 14.48
C PHE A 394 5.57 -5.63 15.46
N ILE A 395 5.79 -6.82 15.96
CA ILE A 395 5.12 -7.37 17.15
C ILE A 395 6.18 -7.57 18.22
N PHE A 396 5.94 -6.97 19.39
CA PHE A 396 6.78 -7.13 20.57
C PHE A 396 5.98 -7.70 21.74
N GLN A 397 6.60 -8.59 22.54
CA GLN A 397 6.18 -8.81 23.91
C GLN A 397 6.78 -7.69 24.76
N VAL A 398 5.94 -7.07 25.59
CA VAL A 398 6.32 -5.96 26.48
C VAL A 398 6.44 -6.49 27.89
N CYS A 399 7.61 -6.33 28.51
CA CYS A 399 7.88 -6.76 29.87
C CYS A 399 8.31 -5.58 30.74
N ASP A 400 7.90 -5.59 32.00
CA ASP A 400 8.38 -4.62 33.00
C ASP A 400 9.87 -4.86 33.28
N GLU A 401 10.62 -3.79 33.42
CA GLU A 401 11.99 -3.86 33.92
C GLU A 401 11.94 -4.08 35.46
N LYS A 402 12.31 -5.29 35.89
CA LYS A 402 12.35 -5.66 37.32
C LYS A 402 13.72 -5.39 37.89
#